data_6d680372e050ed52fae48a99811a1d02
#
_entry.id   6d680372e050ed52fae48a99811a1d02
#
_cell.length_a   1.000
_cell.length_b   1.000
_cell.length_c   1.000
_cell.angle_alpha   90.00
_cell.angle_beta   90.00
_cell.angle_gamma   90.00
#
_symmetry.space_group_name_H-M   'P 1'
#
loop_
_entity.id
_entity.type
_entity.pdbx_description
1 polymer ?
#
loop_
_entity_poly.entity_id
_entity_poly.type
_entity_poly.pdbx_seq_one_letter_code
_entity_poly.pdbx_strand_id
1 'polypeptide(L)'
;MGAVRPMMTTLNNIVTDLAALDEAATIYAAEPWTGDSKALVAQEPLAGGLPPETKAAGLKYFIEVAIARDFLNGWIAGLDHAPSPQEMCDRLIRYAVTDA
;
A
#
# COMPACT_ATOMS: atom_id res chain seq x y z
N MET A 1 8.82 -21.52 15.54
CA MET A 1 7.91 -20.51 15.05
C MET A 1 8.20 -20.20 13.59
N GLY A 2 7.24 -20.35 12.73
CA GLY A 2 7.44 -20.08 11.32
C GLY A 2 7.51 -18.59 11.01
N ALA A 3 8.02 -18.26 9.84
CA ALA A 3 8.01 -16.88 9.36
C ALA A 3 6.57 -16.41 9.17
N VAL A 4 6.34 -15.16 9.50
CA VAL A 4 5.03 -14.54 9.23
C VAL A 4 4.91 -14.35 7.72
N ARG A 5 3.89 -14.95 7.13
CA ARG A 5 3.63 -14.76 5.71
C ARG A 5 2.80 -13.49 5.50
N PRO A 6 3.08 -12.74 4.43
CA PRO A 6 2.20 -11.63 4.07
C PRO A 6 0.78 -12.18 3.83
N MET A 7 -0.20 -11.52 4.42
CA MET A 7 -1.59 -11.93 4.24
C MET A 7 -2.24 -11.10 3.16
N MET A 8 -2.95 -11.79 2.26
CA MET A 8 -3.74 -11.11 1.25
C MET A 8 -4.87 -10.34 1.92
N THR A 9 -5.00 -9.07 1.59
CA THR A 9 -6.04 -8.21 2.11
C THR A 9 -6.50 -7.25 1.00
N THR A 10 -6.99 -6.07 1.34
CA THR A 10 -7.38 -5.04 0.36
C THR A 10 -6.58 -3.77 0.58
N LEU A 11 -6.51 -2.91 -0.43
CA LEU A 11 -5.85 -1.62 -0.27
C LEU A 11 -6.50 -0.80 0.84
N ASN A 12 -7.81 -0.82 0.97
CA ASN A 12 -8.50 -0.12 2.07
C ASN A 12 -7.99 -0.57 3.44
N ASN A 13 -7.83 -1.87 3.63
CA ASN A 13 -7.34 -2.39 4.91
C ASN A 13 -5.88 -1.99 5.15
N ILE A 14 -5.05 -2.02 4.13
CA ILE A 14 -3.64 -1.62 4.24
C ILE A 14 -3.55 -0.14 4.61
N VAL A 15 -4.31 0.72 3.95
CA VAL A 15 -4.28 2.15 4.24
C VAL A 15 -4.79 2.43 5.65
N THR A 16 -5.81 1.71 6.10
CA THR A 16 -6.35 1.85 7.47
C THR A 16 -5.27 1.55 8.51
N ASP A 17 -4.43 0.54 8.26
CA ASP A 17 -3.40 0.10 9.20
C ASP A 17 -2.01 0.66 8.89
N LEU A 18 -1.92 1.62 7.99
CA LEU A 18 -0.66 2.08 7.43
C LEU A 18 0.38 2.47 8.50
N ALA A 19 -0.07 3.12 9.57
CA ALA A 19 0.83 3.57 10.64
C ALA A 19 1.50 2.42 11.37
N ALA A 20 0.90 1.23 11.36
CA ALA A 20 1.41 0.05 12.05
C ALA A 20 2.31 -0.83 11.17
N LEU A 21 2.42 -0.51 9.87
CA LEU A 21 3.19 -1.33 8.94
C LEU A 21 4.67 -0.99 9.00
N ASP A 22 5.51 -1.96 8.59
CA ASP A 22 6.96 -1.77 8.49
C ASP A 22 7.25 -0.77 7.36
N GLU A 23 7.88 0.34 7.70
CA GLU A 23 8.19 1.39 6.72
C GLU A 23 9.17 0.92 5.62
N ALA A 24 9.93 -0.13 5.88
CA ALA A 24 10.86 -0.70 4.89
C ALA A 24 10.14 -1.61 3.89
N ALA A 25 8.87 -1.91 4.12
CA ALA A 25 8.11 -2.80 3.25
C ALA A 25 7.48 -2.05 2.07
N THR A 26 7.01 -2.82 1.10
CA THR A 26 6.36 -2.31 -0.10
C THR A 26 4.94 -2.86 -0.19
N ILE A 27 4.02 -2.04 -0.68
CA ILE A 27 2.63 -2.44 -0.93
C ILE A 27 2.51 -2.88 -2.38
N TYR A 28 1.92 -4.07 -2.58
CA TYR A 28 1.63 -4.62 -3.90
C TYR A 28 0.13 -4.78 -4.02
N ALA A 29 -0.44 -4.49 -5.18
CA ALA A 29 -1.89 -4.52 -5.37
C ALA A 29 -2.28 -4.92 -6.79
N ALA A 30 -3.45 -5.53 -6.92
CA ALA A 30 -3.99 -5.94 -8.22
C ALA A 30 -4.57 -4.73 -8.96
N GLU A 31 -4.23 -4.62 -10.22
CA GLU A 31 -4.80 -3.59 -11.10
C GLU A 31 -6.12 -4.04 -11.69
N PRO A 32 -7.03 -3.13 -12.02
CA PRO A 32 -6.96 -1.69 -11.77
C PRO A 32 -7.11 -1.39 -10.30
N TRP A 33 -6.35 -0.40 -9.81
CA TRP A 33 -6.30 -0.12 -8.38
C TRP A 33 -7.56 0.56 -7.88
N THR A 34 -8.20 -0.06 -6.90
CA THR A 34 -9.33 0.48 -6.16
C THR A 34 -9.15 0.13 -4.68
N GLY A 35 -9.97 0.69 -3.82
CA GLY A 35 -9.92 0.34 -2.40
C GLY A 35 -10.15 -1.15 -2.14
N ASP A 36 -10.87 -1.83 -3.03
CA ASP A 36 -11.17 -3.26 -2.91
C ASP A 36 -10.13 -4.15 -3.58
N SER A 37 -9.11 -3.58 -4.22
CA SER A 37 -8.06 -4.36 -4.87
C SER A 37 -7.39 -5.30 -3.89
N LYS A 38 -7.19 -6.55 -4.31
CA LYS A 38 -6.37 -7.50 -3.54
C LYS A 38 -4.98 -6.90 -3.40
N ALA A 39 -4.45 -6.95 -2.19
CA ALA A 39 -3.18 -6.32 -1.90
C ALA A 39 -2.46 -7.04 -0.77
N LEU A 40 -1.15 -6.89 -0.72
CA LEU A 40 -0.36 -7.36 0.40
C LEU A 40 0.87 -6.48 0.59
N VAL A 41 1.46 -6.59 1.77
CA VAL A 41 2.68 -5.86 2.12
C VAL A 41 3.79 -6.88 2.29
N ALA A 42 4.91 -6.66 1.64
CA ALA A 42 6.06 -7.57 1.69
C ALA A 42 7.35 -6.82 1.46
N GLN A 43 8.47 -7.42 1.88
CA GLN A 43 9.78 -6.87 1.59
C GLN A 43 10.11 -7.08 0.11
N GLU A 44 10.70 -6.08 -0.50
CA GLU A 44 11.20 -6.21 -1.86
C GLU A 44 12.37 -7.18 -1.88
N PRO A 45 12.41 -8.14 -2.84
CA PRO A 45 13.55 -9.07 -2.93
C PRO A 45 14.86 -8.34 -3.15
N LEU A 46 15.94 -8.85 -2.57
CA LEU A 46 17.27 -8.26 -2.71
C LEU A 46 17.71 -8.21 -4.18
N ALA A 47 17.28 -9.18 -4.96
CA ALA A 47 17.59 -9.24 -6.38
C ALA A 47 16.71 -8.32 -7.23
N GLY A 48 15.77 -7.63 -6.61
CA GLY A 48 14.78 -6.83 -7.31
C GLY A 48 13.61 -7.66 -7.82
N GLY A 49 12.68 -7.02 -8.50
CA GLY A 49 11.50 -7.68 -9.04
C GLY A 49 10.41 -7.88 -8.00
N LEU A 50 9.41 -8.69 -8.33
CA LEU A 50 8.28 -8.96 -7.46
C LEU A 50 8.57 -10.14 -6.53
N PRO A 51 8.15 -10.06 -5.27
CA PRO A 51 8.18 -11.23 -4.40
C PRO A 51 7.37 -12.38 -5.03
N PRO A 52 7.78 -13.65 -4.81
CA PRO A 52 7.08 -14.79 -5.43
C PRO A 52 5.58 -14.82 -5.16
N GLU A 53 5.16 -14.51 -3.93
CA GLU A 53 3.74 -14.52 -3.57
C GLU A 53 2.95 -13.42 -4.28
N THR A 54 3.55 -12.27 -4.56
CA THR A 54 2.87 -11.20 -5.29
C THR A 54 2.74 -11.55 -6.77
N LYS A 55 3.79 -12.15 -7.32
CA LYS A 55 3.78 -12.60 -8.72
C LYS A 55 2.72 -13.68 -8.93
N ALA A 56 2.65 -14.65 -8.03
CA ALA A 56 1.68 -15.72 -8.11
C ALA A 56 0.24 -15.22 -8.01
N ALA A 57 0.01 -14.15 -7.25
CA ALA A 57 -1.32 -13.56 -7.07
C ALA A 57 -1.66 -12.52 -8.15
N GLY A 58 -0.76 -12.23 -9.08
CA GLY A 58 -1.01 -11.23 -10.13
C GLY A 58 -0.96 -9.80 -9.66
N LEU A 59 -0.27 -9.54 -8.56
CA LEU A 59 -0.17 -8.18 -8.01
C LEU A 59 0.99 -7.42 -8.65
N LYS A 60 0.87 -6.10 -8.64
CA LYS A 60 1.90 -5.19 -9.14
C LYS A 60 2.40 -4.30 -8.02
N TYR A 61 3.61 -3.78 -8.17
CA TYR A 61 4.14 -2.76 -7.26
C TYR A 61 3.16 -1.58 -7.21
N PHE A 62 2.77 -1.20 -6.02
CA PHE A 62 1.88 -0.06 -5.82
C PHE A 62 2.66 1.13 -5.28
N ILE A 63 3.17 1.04 -4.05
CA ILE A 63 3.95 2.11 -3.45
C ILE A 63 4.66 1.56 -2.20
N GLU A 64 5.80 2.15 -1.85
CA GLU A 64 6.48 1.81 -0.60
C GLU A 64 5.74 2.41 0.59
N VAL A 65 5.72 1.68 1.71
CA VAL A 65 5.02 2.12 2.93
C VAL A 65 5.52 3.50 3.39
N ALA A 66 6.83 3.71 3.39
CA ALA A 66 7.40 4.99 3.84
C ALA A 66 6.90 6.16 2.99
N ILE A 67 6.84 5.96 1.67
CA ILE A 67 6.38 7.00 0.75
C ILE A 67 4.89 7.27 0.96
N ALA A 68 4.10 6.22 1.13
CA ALA A 68 2.66 6.35 1.37
C ALA A 68 2.38 7.15 2.65
N ARG A 69 3.12 6.85 3.72
CA ARG A 69 2.98 7.57 4.99
C ARG A 69 3.31 9.05 4.84
N ASP A 70 4.44 9.35 4.23
CA ASP A 70 4.88 10.74 4.05
C ASP A 70 3.87 11.52 3.22
N PHE A 71 3.41 10.92 2.14
CA PHE A 71 2.44 11.56 1.27
C PHE A 71 1.12 11.85 2.02
N LEU A 72 0.57 10.84 2.68
CA LEU A 72 -0.71 11.00 3.36
C LEU A 72 -0.61 11.96 4.54
N ASN A 73 0.48 11.92 5.30
CA ASN A 73 0.67 12.85 6.41
C ASN A 73 0.70 14.30 5.92
N GLY A 74 1.38 14.57 4.82
CA GLY A 74 1.39 15.90 4.22
C GLY A 74 0.03 16.33 3.69
N TRP A 75 -0.67 15.42 3.04
CA TRP A 75 -2.00 15.70 2.51
C TRP A 75 -3.01 15.99 3.62
N ILE A 76 -3.03 15.14 4.67
CA ILE A 76 -3.94 15.29 5.81
C ILE A 76 -3.69 16.61 6.52
N ALA A 77 -2.42 17.00 6.68
CA ALA A 77 -2.07 18.24 7.37
C ALA A 77 -2.65 19.48 6.68
N GLY A 78 -2.93 19.41 5.38
CA GLY A 78 -3.52 20.50 4.62
C GLY A 78 -5.05 20.50 4.61
N LEU A 79 -5.69 19.48 5.21
CA LEU A 79 -7.14 19.39 5.23
C LEU A 79 -7.71 20.11 6.46
N ASP A 80 -8.95 20.57 6.34
CA ASP A 80 -9.69 21.19 7.45
C ASP A 80 -10.56 20.19 8.19
N HIS A 81 -10.47 18.90 7.84
CA HIS A 81 -11.23 17.81 8.48
C HIS A 81 -10.41 16.54 8.47
N ALA A 82 -10.78 15.57 9.30
CA ALA A 82 -10.14 14.26 9.30
C ALA A 82 -10.74 13.43 8.16
N PRO A 83 -9.92 12.97 7.19
CA PRO A 83 -10.45 12.16 6.10
C PRO A 83 -10.81 10.75 6.58
N SER A 84 -11.77 10.12 5.89
CA SER A 84 -12.10 8.73 6.12
C SER A 84 -11.00 7.82 5.54
N PRO A 85 -10.91 6.55 5.98
CA PRO A 85 -9.99 5.61 5.35
C PRO A 85 -10.19 5.47 3.85
N GLN A 86 -11.45 5.52 3.39
CA GLN A 86 -11.75 5.45 1.96
C GLN A 86 -11.19 6.67 1.22
N GLU A 87 -11.33 7.85 1.77
CA GLU A 87 -10.78 9.06 1.18
C GLU A 87 -9.25 8.99 1.09
N MET A 88 -8.62 8.49 2.15
CA MET A 88 -7.16 8.33 2.18
C MET A 88 -6.71 7.34 1.11
N CYS A 89 -7.42 6.22 0.98
CA CYS A 89 -7.09 5.19 0.00
C CYS A 89 -7.23 5.74 -1.42
N ASP A 90 -8.34 6.41 -1.72
CA ASP A 90 -8.58 6.98 -3.04
C ASP A 90 -7.52 8.01 -3.40
N ARG A 91 -7.13 8.83 -2.43
CA ARG A 91 -6.10 9.86 -2.67
C ARG A 91 -4.72 9.22 -2.91
N LEU A 92 -4.41 8.17 -2.16
CA LEU A 92 -3.13 7.47 -2.34
C LEU A 92 -3.06 6.77 -3.70
N ILE A 93 -4.15 6.15 -4.13
CA ILE A 93 -4.22 5.54 -5.46
C ILE A 93 -3.96 6.58 -6.54
N ARG A 94 -4.59 7.73 -6.40
CA ARG A 94 -4.40 8.82 -7.35
C ARG A 94 -2.94 9.27 -7.41
N TYR A 95 -2.31 9.40 -6.25
CA TYR A 95 -0.89 9.74 -6.18
C TYR A 95 -0.03 8.66 -6.86
N ALA A 96 -0.30 7.39 -6.59
CA ALA A 96 0.48 6.29 -7.16
C ALA A 96 0.35 6.24 -8.69
N VAL A 97 -0.82 6.57 -9.21
CA VAL A 97 -1.07 6.56 -10.66
C VAL A 97 -0.41 7.76 -11.35
N THR A 98 -0.49 8.92 -10.74
CA THR A 98 -0.04 10.17 -11.39
C THR A 98 1.32 10.65 -10.89
N ASP A 99 1.81 10.07 -9.81
CA ASP A 99 3.06 10.48 -9.14
C ASP A 99 3.02 11.95 -8.71
N ALA A 100 1.84 12.40 -8.32
CA ALA A 100 1.66 13.81 -7.96
C ALA A 100 0.88 13.99 -6.67
#